data_2cbd0f0e9829856251088b38e60f3405
#
_entry.id   2cbd0f0e9829856251088b38e60f3405
#
_cell.length_a   1.000
_cell.length_b   1.000
_cell.length_c   1.000
_cell.angle_alpha   90.00
_cell.angle_beta   90.00
_cell.angle_gamma   90.00
#
_symmetry.space_group_name_H-M   'P 1'
#
loop_
_entity.id
_entity.type
_entity.pdbx_description
1 polymer ?
#
loop_
_entity_poly.entity_id
_entity_poly.type
_entity_poly.pdbx_seq_one_letter_code
_entity_poly.pdbx_strand_id
1 'polypeptide(L)'
;MSTVANFRGEDLWPRWHHQSLLEAAFQPIVSLRDGVVLAYEGLSRPQLPEGQTIAVLDLMASAEQHDSLLTFDLLAFKQIIAAFRASRVSDSSVLFINILPKSLLTPVPFLLALQQSGLKPEQIVLEISERETIQEGDAKLREYLAPFRDMGIRIALDDMGSGYSGLTRLIELQPDFAKIDLTLVRDVDKNAIKFALLESTARFAKKTAATSLIAEGIETFAELYTLKEIGVEFGQGYLLGRPNQQFHSSLTSSEFKKSVSHKPSAVYQXTPY
;
A
#
# COMPACT_ATOMS: atom_id res chain seq x y z
N MET A 1 10.22 20.87 1.10
CA MET A 1 9.05 20.22 0.48
C MET A 1 9.18 20.38 -1.03
N SER A 2 9.48 19.31 -1.75
CA SER A 2 9.52 19.37 -3.22
C SER A 2 8.08 19.45 -3.72
N THR A 3 7.75 20.53 -4.40
CA THR A 3 6.43 20.71 -5.01
C THR A 3 6.34 19.77 -6.22
N VAL A 4 5.39 18.86 -6.20
CA VAL A 4 5.13 18.02 -7.38
C VAL A 4 4.57 18.94 -8.46
N ALA A 5 5.26 19.04 -9.57
CA ALA A 5 4.84 19.89 -10.68
C ALA A 5 3.63 19.23 -11.39
N ASN A 6 2.72 20.06 -11.86
CA ASN A 6 1.55 19.59 -12.59
C ASN A 6 1.88 19.56 -14.09
N PHE A 7 1.95 18.36 -14.63
CA PHE A 7 2.33 18.13 -16.02
C PHE A 7 1.14 17.57 -16.85
N ARG A 8 -0.08 17.85 -16.45
CA ARG A 8 -1.27 17.32 -17.14
C ARG A 8 -1.23 17.62 -18.64
N GLY A 9 -1.29 16.58 -19.43
CA GLY A 9 -1.29 16.67 -20.89
C GLY A 9 0.10 16.78 -21.54
N GLU A 10 1.18 16.82 -20.74
CA GLU A 10 2.53 16.79 -21.29
C GLU A 10 2.94 15.34 -21.61
N ASP A 11 3.71 15.18 -22.66
CA ASP A 11 4.27 13.87 -23.02
C ASP A 11 5.56 13.64 -22.20
N LEU A 12 5.39 13.08 -21.02
CA LEU A 12 6.45 12.91 -20.03
C LEU A 12 7.38 11.74 -20.32
N TRP A 13 6.84 10.67 -20.94
CA TRP A 13 7.58 9.41 -21.08
C TRP A 13 8.89 9.60 -21.86
N PRO A 14 8.92 10.21 -23.06
CA PRO A 14 10.19 10.38 -23.77
C PRO A 14 11.21 11.24 -23.02
N ARG A 15 10.73 12.29 -22.31
CA ARG A 15 11.61 13.16 -21.53
C ARG A 15 12.25 12.43 -20.35
N TRP A 16 11.43 11.63 -19.65
CA TRP A 16 11.86 10.91 -18.45
C TRP A 16 12.70 9.67 -18.80
N HIS A 17 12.26 8.89 -19.79
CA HIS A 17 12.82 7.56 -20.08
C HIS A 17 14.31 7.59 -20.45
N HIS A 18 14.77 8.64 -21.09
CA HIS A 18 16.20 8.77 -21.49
C HIS A 18 17.16 8.71 -20.30
N GLN A 19 16.75 9.20 -19.15
CA GLN A 19 17.60 9.20 -17.94
C GLN A 19 17.03 8.29 -16.84
N SER A 20 15.73 8.04 -16.85
CA SER A 20 15.02 7.16 -15.91
C SER A 20 15.37 7.47 -14.45
N LEU A 21 15.39 8.76 -14.10
CA LEU A 21 15.70 9.19 -12.73
C LEU A 21 14.53 8.79 -11.82
N LEU A 22 14.76 7.80 -11.00
CA LEU A 22 13.73 7.21 -10.16
C LEU A 22 14.28 7.00 -8.75
N GLU A 23 13.75 7.76 -7.81
CA GLU A 23 14.03 7.56 -6.40
C GLU A 23 12.90 6.72 -5.78
N ALA A 24 13.18 6.17 -4.61
CA ALA A 24 12.18 5.47 -3.81
C ALA A 24 11.99 6.21 -2.49
N ALA A 25 10.74 6.27 -2.03
CA ALA A 25 10.40 6.68 -0.68
C ALA A 25 9.69 5.51 0.01
N PHE A 26 9.80 5.45 1.32
CA PHE A 26 9.24 4.36 2.11
C PHE A 26 8.31 4.92 3.16
N GLN A 27 7.09 4.37 3.24
CA GLN A 27 6.12 4.76 4.24
C GLN A 27 5.91 3.61 5.23
N PRO A 28 6.00 3.88 6.55
CA PRO A 28 5.89 2.79 7.53
C PRO A 28 4.45 2.26 7.61
N ILE A 29 4.36 0.94 7.78
CA ILE A 29 3.14 0.23 8.14
C ILE A 29 3.33 -0.25 9.58
N VAL A 30 2.44 0.17 10.47
CA VAL A 30 2.62 0.14 11.91
C VAL A 30 1.55 -0.75 12.54
N SER A 31 1.93 -1.54 13.53
CA SER A 31 0.99 -2.28 14.36
C SER A 31 0.17 -1.29 15.23
N LEU A 32 -1.14 -1.32 15.07
CA LEU A 32 -2.04 -0.46 15.86
C LEU A 32 -2.13 -0.91 17.32
N ARG A 33 -1.65 -2.13 17.63
CA ARG A 33 -1.62 -2.64 18.99
C ARG A 33 -0.55 -1.94 19.85
N ASP A 34 0.66 -1.78 19.30
CA ASP A 34 1.84 -1.38 20.08
C ASP A 34 2.73 -0.32 19.40
N GLY A 35 2.41 0.12 18.21
CA GLY A 35 3.14 1.18 17.50
C GLY A 35 4.45 0.74 16.85
N VAL A 36 4.70 -0.57 16.77
CA VAL A 36 5.92 -1.09 16.16
C VAL A 36 5.79 -1.03 14.63
N VAL A 37 6.82 -0.51 13.95
CA VAL A 37 6.90 -0.55 12.49
C VAL A 37 7.27 -1.97 12.08
N LEU A 38 6.40 -2.62 11.31
CA LEU A 38 6.57 -4.00 10.86
C LEU A 38 6.94 -4.09 9.38
N ALA A 39 6.57 -3.10 8.61
CA ALA A 39 6.74 -3.11 7.17
C ALA A 39 6.87 -1.69 6.63
N TYR A 40 7.27 -1.59 5.39
CA TYR A 40 7.32 -0.32 4.65
C TYR A 40 6.70 -0.52 3.27
N GLU A 41 5.86 0.41 2.86
CA GLU A 41 5.41 0.49 1.46
C GLU A 41 6.44 1.28 0.66
N GLY A 42 6.92 0.70 -0.43
CA GLY A 42 7.84 1.33 -1.37
C GLY A 42 7.08 2.14 -2.42
N LEU A 43 7.40 3.42 -2.51
CA LEU A 43 6.70 4.38 -3.35
C LEU A 43 7.69 5.03 -4.33
N SER A 44 7.39 4.96 -5.61
CA SER A 44 8.21 5.55 -6.67
C SER A 44 8.16 7.07 -6.62
N ARG A 45 9.31 7.69 -6.89
CA ARG A 45 9.47 9.15 -6.95
C ARG A 45 10.24 9.51 -8.22
N PRO A 46 9.57 9.45 -9.39
CA PRO A 46 10.24 9.79 -10.64
C PRO A 46 10.54 11.29 -10.71
N GLN A 47 11.67 11.63 -11.33
CA GLN A 47 12.14 13.00 -11.47
C GLN A 47 12.54 13.26 -12.93
N LEU A 48 12.28 14.47 -13.40
CA LEU A 48 12.83 14.94 -14.66
C LEU A 48 14.34 15.26 -14.49
N PRO A 49 15.08 15.32 -15.59
CA PRO A 49 16.53 15.65 -15.51
C PRO A 49 16.82 16.95 -14.78
N GLU A 50 15.87 17.89 -14.79
CA GLU A 50 16.00 19.18 -14.13
C GLU A 50 15.75 19.10 -12.61
N GLY A 51 15.42 17.92 -12.09
CA GLY A 51 15.19 17.67 -10.66
C GLY A 51 13.75 17.87 -10.19
N GLN A 52 12.83 18.13 -11.10
CA GLN A 52 11.39 18.24 -10.74
C GLN A 52 10.80 16.87 -10.53
N THR A 53 10.10 16.68 -9.42
CA THR A 53 9.36 15.43 -9.14
C THR A 53 8.09 15.37 -9.98
N ILE A 54 7.87 14.24 -10.63
CA ILE A 54 6.68 13.94 -11.44
C ILE A 54 5.69 13.14 -10.59
N ALA A 55 4.38 13.40 -10.72
CA ALA A 55 3.38 12.51 -10.17
C ALA A 55 3.43 11.16 -10.91
N VAL A 56 3.47 10.06 -10.15
CA VAL A 56 3.60 8.72 -10.73
C VAL A 56 2.48 8.45 -11.75
N LEU A 57 1.25 8.85 -11.42
CA LEU A 57 0.09 8.64 -12.31
C LEU A 57 0.22 9.39 -13.64
N ASP A 58 0.79 10.62 -13.63
CA ASP A 58 1.02 11.37 -14.87
C ASP A 58 2.04 10.67 -15.75
N LEU A 59 3.13 10.15 -15.16
CA LEU A 59 4.15 9.41 -15.90
C LEU A 59 3.61 8.08 -16.42
N MET A 60 2.82 7.36 -15.61
CA MET A 60 2.17 6.10 -16.02
C MET A 60 1.24 6.32 -17.21
N ALA A 61 0.43 7.38 -17.16
CA ALA A 61 -0.49 7.72 -18.26
C ALA A 61 0.27 8.01 -19.57
N SER A 62 1.40 8.75 -19.45
CA SER A 62 2.26 9.00 -20.62
C SER A 62 2.94 7.70 -21.10
N ALA A 63 3.44 6.86 -20.19
CA ALA A 63 4.06 5.58 -20.57
C ALA A 63 3.05 4.66 -21.29
N GLU A 64 1.79 4.67 -20.84
CA GLU A 64 0.74 3.87 -21.51
C GLU A 64 0.50 4.31 -22.94
N GLN A 65 0.53 5.62 -23.21
CA GLN A 65 0.41 6.15 -24.58
C GLN A 65 1.57 5.70 -25.51
N HIS A 66 2.69 5.33 -24.92
CA HIS A 66 3.89 4.84 -25.65
C HIS A 66 4.05 3.32 -25.57
N ASP A 67 3.02 2.57 -25.18
CA ASP A 67 3.10 1.11 -25.00
C ASP A 67 4.23 0.70 -24.05
N SER A 68 4.57 1.55 -23.08
CA SER A 68 5.76 1.39 -22.23
C SER A 68 5.42 1.23 -20.74
N LEU A 69 4.15 1.00 -20.40
CA LEU A 69 3.69 0.91 -19.02
C LEU A 69 4.39 -0.26 -18.29
N LEU A 70 4.55 -1.42 -18.95
CA LEU A 70 5.27 -2.57 -18.40
C LEU A 70 6.74 -2.21 -18.10
N THR A 71 7.37 -1.46 -19.01
CA THR A 71 8.76 -1.01 -18.81
C THR A 71 8.87 -0.11 -17.58
N PHE A 72 7.96 0.84 -17.44
CA PHE A 72 7.92 1.71 -16.26
C PHE A 72 7.73 0.90 -14.97
N ASP A 73 6.74 0.00 -14.96
CA ASP A 73 6.41 -0.81 -13.77
C ASP A 73 7.63 -1.65 -13.34
N LEU A 74 8.32 -2.28 -14.29
CA LEU A 74 9.51 -3.09 -13.99
C LEU A 74 10.67 -2.24 -13.48
N LEU A 75 10.87 -1.04 -14.05
CA LEU A 75 11.92 -0.11 -13.56
C LEU A 75 11.63 0.33 -12.13
N ALA A 76 10.38 0.71 -11.85
CA ALA A 76 9.93 1.13 -10.52
C ALA A 76 10.13 -0.01 -9.51
N PHE A 77 9.69 -1.21 -9.89
CA PHE A 77 9.80 -2.43 -9.08
C PHE A 77 11.25 -2.71 -8.69
N LYS A 78 12.15 -2.73 -9.68
CA LYS A 78 13.58 -2.98 -9.44
C LYS A 78 14.22 -1.91 -8.56
N GLN A 79 13.88 -0.64 -8.80
CA GLN A 79 14.45 0.48 -8.04
C GLN A 79 14.03 0.44 -6.56
N ILE A 80 12.74 0.16 -6.31
CA ILE A 80 12.23 0.05 -4.92
C ILE A 80 12.95 -1.10 -4.20
N ILE A 81 13.08 -2.27 -4.84
CA ILE A 81 13.78 -3.42 -4.27
C ILE A 81 15.24 -3.07 -3.95
N ALA A 82 15.93 -2.45 -4.91
CA ALA A 82 17.35 -2.10 -4.74
C ALA A 82 17.52 -1.10 -3.58
N ALA A 83 16.68 -0.07 -3.50
CA ALA A 83 16.73 0.94 -2.44
C ALA A 83 16.42 0.31 -1.08
N PHE A 84 15.41 -0.57 -1.00
CA PHE A 84 15.06 -1.27 0.24
C PHE A 84 16.22 -2.19 0.68
N ARG A 85 16.77 -2.98 -0.25
CA ARG A 85 17.86 -3.93 0.05
C ARG A 85 19.12 -3.20 0.55
N ALA A 86 19.40 -2.01 0.03
CA ALA A 86 20.54 -1.18 0.47
C ALA A 86 20.35 -0.62 1.87
N SER A 87 19.14 -0.65 2.43
CA SER A 87 18.87 -0.11 3.76
C SER A 87 19.18 -1.10 4.88
N ARG A 88 19.37 -0.58 6.09
CA ARG A 88 19.61 -1.42 7.28
C ARG A 88 18.34 -2.12 7.77
N VAL A 89 17.15 -1.63 7.40
CA VAL A 89 15.88 -2.24 7.84
C VAL A 89 15.53 -3.49 7.04
N SER A 90 16.19 -3.72 5.90
CA SER A 90 15.88 -4.86 5.01
C SER A 90 16.06 -6.24 5.69
N ASP A 91 16.86 -6.32 6.74
CA ASP A 91 17.10 -7.61 7.41
C ASP A 91 15.94 -8.02 8.34
N SER A 92 15.08 -7.11 8.75
CA SER A 92 14.05 -7.36 9.76
C SER A 92 12.64 -6.91 9.38
N SER A 93 12.51 -6.20 8.26
CA SER A 93 11.23 -5.60 7.87
C SER A 93 10.69 -6.24 6.59
N VAL A 94 9.39 -6.05 6.37
CA VAL A 94 8.66 -6.50 5.19
C VAL A 94 8.53 -5.31 4.22
N LEU A 95 8.70 -5.57 2.94
CA LEU A 95 8.50 -4.60 1.85
C LEU A 95 7.17 -4.87 1.17
N PHE A 96 6.30 -3.88 1.18
CA PHE A 96 5.11 -3.82 0.33
C PHE A 96 5.48 -3.09 -0.95
N ILE A 97 5.15 -3.66 -2.11
CA ILE A 97 5.56 -3.11 -3.39
C ILE A 97 4.44 -3.27 -4.43
N ASN A 98 4.09 -2.18 -5.06
CA ASN A 98 3.04 -2.13 -6.08
C ASN A 98 3.47 -2.88 -7.33
N ILE A 99 2.50 -3.59 -7.95
CA ILE A 99 2.65 -4.22 -9.25
C ILE A 99 1.34 -4.08 -10.02
N LEU A 100 1.42 -3.69 -11.28
CA LEU A 100 0.23 -3.55 -12.11
C LEU A 100 -0.34 -4.94 -12.47
N PRO A 101 -1.66 -5.13 -12.42
CA PRO A 101 -2.26 -6.41 -12.87
C PRO A 101 -1.86 -6.79 -14.30
N LYS A 102 -1.74 -5.81 -15.21
CA LYS A 102 -1.27 -6.04 -16.59
C LYS A 102 0.16 -6.62 -16.63
N SER A 103 1.02 -6.25 -15.68
CA SER A 103 2.40 -6.74 -15.60
C SER A 103 2.46 -8.22 -15.23
N LEU A 104 1.46 -8.73 -14.52
CA LEU A 104 1.37 -10.13 -14.14
C LEU A 104 1.11 -11.04 -15.35
N LEU A 105 0.66 -10.49 -16.48
CA LEU A 105 0.54 -11.24 -17.75
C LEU A 105 1.92 -11.64 -18.29
N THR A 106 2.98 -10.94 -17.86
CA THR A 106 4.37 -11.23 -18.26
C THR A 106 5.23 -11.30 -16.98
N PRO A 107 5.05 -12.35 -16.15
CA PRO A 107 5.60 -12.35 -14.78
C PRO A 107 7.11 -12.57 -14.71
N VAL A 108 7.72 -13.15 -15.75
CA VAL A 108 9.12 -13.61 -15.70
C VAL A 108 10.11 -12.50 -15.30
N PRO A 109 10.05 -11.27 -15.86
CA PRO A 109 11.00 -10.23 -15.46
C PRO A 109 10.89 -9.86 -13.98
N PHE A 110 9.68 -9.88 -13.40
CA PHE A 110 9.45 -9.58 -11.99
C PHE A 110 9.94 -10.72 -11.10
N LEU A 111 9.66 -11.96 -11.47
CA LEU A 111 10.17 -13.15 -10.74
C LEU A 111 11.70 -13.16 -10.71
N LEU A 112 12.36 -12.83 -11.83
CA LEU A 112 13.82 -12.73 -11.89
C LEU A 112 14.33 -11.61 -10.99
N ALA A 113 13.66 -10.44 -11.01
CA ALA A 113 14.04 -9.32 -10.14
C ALA A 113 13.97 -9.72 -8.66
N LEU A 114 12.93 -10.45 -8.28
CA LEU A 114 12.75 -10.95 -6.90
C LEU A 114 13.85 -11.96 -6.52
N GLN A 115 14.12 -12.92 -7.39
CA GLN A 115 15.16 -13.94 -7.15
C GLN A 115 16.56 -13.31 -7.00
N GLN A 116 16.82 -12.24 -7.77
CA GLN A 116 18.12 -11.55 -7.77
C GLN A 116 18.24 -10.50 -6.64
N SER A 117 17.14 -10.19 -5.96
CA SER A 117 17.09 -9.12 -4.96
C SER A 117 17.93 -9.40 -3.70
N GLY A 118 18.10 -10.66 -3.36
CA GLY A 118 18.70 -11.07 -2.08
C GLY A 118 17.74 -10.94 -0.89
N LEU A 119 16.50 -10.55 -1.12
CA LEU A 119 15.44 -10.54 -0.09
C LEU A 119 14.81 -11.93 0.00
N LYS A 120 14.40 -12.31 1.19
CA LYS A 120 13.63 -13.55 1.38
C LYS A 120 12.21 -13.33 0.85
N PRO A 121 11.59 -14.32 0.19
CA PRO A 121 10.22 -14.14 -0.33
C PRO A 121 9.22 -13.70 0.75
N GLU A 122 9.35 -14.19 1.98
CA GLU A 122 8.48 -13.85 3.10
C GLU A 122 8.58 -12.37 3.52
N GLN A 123 9.61 -11.67 3.06
CA GLN A 123 9.79 -10.24 3.30
C GLN A 123 9.07 -9.38 2.26
N ILE A 124 8.41 -9.99 1.27
CA ILE A 124 7.82 -9.26 0.14
C ILE A 124 6.31 -9.47 0.14
N VAL A 125 5.59 -8.36 -0.05
CA VAL A 125 4.14 -8.34 -0.28
C VAL A 125 3.91 -7.57 -1.58
N LEU A 126 3.27 -8.20 -2.55
CA LEU A 126 2.88 -7.53 -3.80
C LEU A 126 1.51 -6.87 -3.60
N GLU A 127 1.43 -5.58 -3.88
CA GLU A 127 0.19 -4.80 -3.77
C GLU A 127 -0.46 -4.68 -5.14
N ILE A 128 -1.77 -4.96 -5.20
CA ILE A 128 -2.58 -4.90 -6.41
C ILE A 128 -3.78 -4.00 -6.11
N SER A 129 -3.93 -2.92 -6.88
CA SER A 129 -5.02 -1.96 -6.67
C SER A 129 -6.39 -2.56 -6.98
N GLU A 130 -7.38 -2.28 -6.13
CA GLU A 130 -8.79 -2.61 -6.39
C GLU A 130 -9.29 -1.98 -7.70
N ARG A 131 -8.76 -0.81 -8.06
CA ARG A 131 -9.23 -0.04 -9.23
C ARG A 131 -8.78 -0.63 -10.56
N GLU A 132 -7.75 -1.47 -10.55
CA GLU A 132 -7.15 -1.99 -11.78
C GLU A 132 -7.58 -3.44 -12.01
N THR A 133 -8.05 -3.71 -13.22
CA THR A 133 -8.52 -5.04 -13.63
C THR A 133 -7.78 -5.52 -14.88
N ILE A 134 -7.83 -6.82 -15.10
CA ILE A 134 -7.43 -7.43 -16.38
C ILE A 134 -8.69 -7.89 -17.11
N GLN A 135 -8.63 -7.97 -18.42
CA GLN A 135 -9.78 -8.37 -19.25
C GLN A 135 -10.27 -9.78 -18.91
N GLU A 136 -9.34 -10.65 -18.50
CA GLU A 136 -9.61 -12.04 -18.17
C GLU A 136 -10.30 -12.24 -16.82
N GLY A 137 -10.37 -11.18 -16.00
CA GLY A 137 -11.05 -11.19 -14.70
C GLY A 137 -10.19 -11.70 -13.55
N ASP A 138 -10.72 -11.58 -12.33
CA ASP A 138 -9.98 -11.82 -11.08
C ASP A 138 -9.60 -13.30 -10.89
N ALA A 139 -10.41 -14.24 -11.37
CA ALA A 139 -10.06 -15.68 -11.31
C ALA A 139 -8.75 -15.94 -12.08
N LYS A 140 -8.59 -15.28 -13.24
CA LYS A 140 -7.36 -15.43 -14.05
C LYS A 140 -6.20 -14.67 -13.40
N LEU A 141 -6.47 -13.51 -12.81
CA LEU A 141 -5.48 -12.76 -12.04
C LEU A 141 -4.90 -13.62 -10.90
N ARG A 142 -5.75 -14.38 -10.21
CA ARG A 142 -5.31 -15.32 -9.17
C ARG A 142 -4.34 -16.37 -9.72
N GLU A 143 -4.58 -16.89 -10.94
CA GLU A 143 -3.65 -17.83 -11.59
C GLU A 143 -2.29 -17.17 -11.88
N TYR A 144 -2.31 -15.91 -12.36
CA TYR A 144 -1.07 -15.17 -12.64
C TYR A 144 -0.27 -14.86 -11.36
N LEU A 145 -0.93 -14.78 -10.20
CA LEU A 145 -0.28 -14.59 -8.91
C LEU A 145 0.32 -15.89 -8.35
N ALA A 146 -0.10 -17.06 -8.83
CA ALA A 146 0.32 -18.34 -8.27
C ALA A 146 1.85 -18.51 -8.24
N PRO A 147 2.63 -18.17 -9.30
CA PRO A 147 4.09 -18.33 -9.22
C PRO A 147 4.74 -17.51 -8.10
N PHE A 148 4.20 -16.34 -7.78
CA PHE A 148 4.69 -15.51 -6.67
C PHE A 148 4.36 -16.16 -5.32
N ARG A 149 3.11 -16.65 -5.18
CA ARG A 149 2.69 -17.36 -3.96
C ARG A 149 3.51 -18.64 -3.74
N ASP A 150 3.83 -19.36 -4.81
CA ASP A 150 4.64 -20.57 -4.74
C ASP A 150 6.06 -20.30 -4.24
N MET A 151 6.57 -19.07 -4.46
CA MET A 151 7.84 -18.62 -3.89
C MET A 151 7.72 -18.27 -2.41
N GLY A 152 6.53 -18.08 -1.88
CA GLY A 152 6.29 -17.62 -0.50
C GLY A 152 6.00 -16.13 -0.38
N ILE A 153 5.78 -15.44 -1.49
CA ILE A 153 5.44 -14.01 -1.53
C ILE A 153 3.97 -13.86 -1.19
N ARG A 154 3.66 -12.87 -0.36
CA ARG A 154 2.29 -12.54 0.05
C ARG A 154 1.68 -11.49 -0.87
N ILE A 155 0.36 -11.41 -0.86
CA ILE A 155 -0.41 -10.50 -1.73
C ILE A 155 -1.24 -9.56 -0.86
N ALA A 156 -1.28 -8.30 -1.25
CA ALA A 156 -2.16 -7.29 -0.67
C ALA A 156 -3.11 -6.74 -1.74
N LEU A 157 -4.38 -6.58 -1.37
CA LEU A 157 -5.35 -5.82 -2.16
C LEU A 157 -5.33 -4.39 -1.67
N ASP A 158 -4.99 -3.45 -2.56
CA ASP A 158 -4.86 -2.04 -2.22
C ASP A 158 -6.11 -1.24 -2.59
N ASP A 159 -6.32 -0.08 -1.95
CA ASP A 159 -7.45 0.84 -2.17
C ASP A 159 -8.84 0.24 -1.88
N MET A 160 -8.94 -0.78 -1.02
CA MET A 160 -10.23 -1.47 -0.77
C MET A 160 -11.30 -0.49 -0.25
N GLY A 161 -12.41 -0.42 -0.96
CA GLY A 161 -13.53 0.48 -0.65
C GLY A 161 -13.56 1.74 -1.49
N SER A 162 -12.58 1.97 -2.35
CA SER A 162 -12.58 3.10 -3.28
C SER A 162 -13.42 2.85 -4.54
N GLY A 163 -13.79 1.59 -4.79
CA GLY A 163 -14.56 1.16 -5.95
C GLY A 163 -15.75 0.28 -5.58
N TYR A 164 -16.25 -0.45 -6.55
CA TYR A 164 -17.46 -1.28 -6.39
C TYR A 164 -17.16 -2.77 -6.22
N SER A 165 -15.91 -3.19 -6.36
CA SER A 165 -15.55 -4.60 -6.48
C SER A 165 -14.75 -5.16 -5.29
N GLY A 166 -14.46 -4.35 -4.29
CA GLY A 166 -13.54 -4.72 -3.19
C GLY A 166 -13.87 -6.04 -2.50
N LEU A 167 -15.13 -6.23 -2.10
CA LEU A 167 -15.53 -7.47 -1.42
C LEU A 167 -15.47 -8.69 -2.36
N THR A 168 -15.85 -8.52 -3.62
CA THR A 168 -15.76 -9.59 -4.62
C THR A 168 -14.28 -9.97 -4.85
N ARG A 169 -13.40 -8.97 -5.01
CA ARG A 169 -11.98 -9.21 -5.21
C ARG A 169 -11.33 -9.85 -3.98
N LEU A 170 -11.78 -9.48 -2.77
CA LEU A 170 -11.33 -10.12 -1.53
C LEU A 170 -11.61 -11.63 -1.55
N ILE A 171 -12.81 -12.00 -2.00
CA ILE A 171 -13.24 -13.41 -2.09
C ILE A 171 -12.45 -14.14 -3.19
N GLU A 172 -12.31 -13.53 -4.37
CA GLU A 172 -11.68 -14.16 -5.54
C GLU A 172 -10.15 -14.28 -5.39
N LEU A 173 -9.49 -13.21 -4.94
CA LEU A 173 -8.03 -13.19 -4.84
C LEU A 173 -7.51 -13.80 -3.54
N GLN A 174 -8.31 -13.78 -2.47
CA GLN A 174 -7.91 -14.25 -1.14
C GLN A 174 -6.53 -13.69 -0.75
N PRO A 175 -6.41 -12.35 -0.65
CA PRO A 175 -5.12 -11.74 -0.34
C PRO A 175 -4.74 -11.94 1.13
N ASP A 176 -3.44 -11.90 1.42
CA ASP A 176 -2.94 -11.95 2.80
C ASP A 176 -3.22 -10.65 3.55
N PHE A 177 -3.30 -9.54 2.83
CA PHE A 177 -3.59 -8.21 3.39
C PHE A 177 -4.63 -7.50 2.53
N ALA A 178 -5.44 -6.65 3.17
CA ALA A 178 -6.30 -5.70 2.46
C ALA A 178 -6.13 -4.32 3.08
N LYS A 179 -5.80 -3.34 2.25
CA LYS A 179 -5.58 -1.96 2.66
C LYS A 179 -6.87 -1.19 2.47
N ILE A 180 -7.41 -0.69 3.57
CA ILE A 180 -8.67 0.06 3.60
C ILE A 180 -8.38 1.49 3.16
N ASP A 181 -9.02 1.91 2.06
CA ASP A 181 -8.83 3.22 1.46
C ASP A 181 -9.12 4.36 2.44
N LEU A 182 -8.35 5.43 2.32
CA LEU A 182 -8.45 6.62 3.18
C LEU A 182 -9.86 7.23 3.21
N THR A 183 -10.66 7.06 2.17
CA THR A 183 -12.04 7.60 2.15
C THR A 183 -12.94 6.94 3.17
N LEU A 184 -12.67 5.67 3.52
CA LEU A 184 -13.38 4.97 4.59
C LEU A 184 -12.78 5.29 5.97
N VAL A 185 -11.47 5.50 6.04
CA VAL A 185 -10.76 5.79 7.29
C VAL A 185 -11.02 7.22 7.79
N ARG A 186 -11.05 8.18 6.87
CA ARG A 186 -11.23 9.61 7.20
C ARG A 186 -12.54 9.83 7.97
N ASP A 187 -12.42 10.46 9.15
CA ASP A 187 -13.55 10.76 10.05
C ASP A 187 -14.35 9.52 10.48
N VAL A 188 -13.73 8.34 10.54
CA VAL A 188 -14.38 7.10 11.02
C VAL A 188 -14.89 7.26 12.46
N ASP A 189 -14.22 8.08 13.26
CA ASP A 189 -14.59 8.41 14.63
C ASP A 189 -15.87 9.25 14.73
N LYS A 190 -16.31 9.86 13.63
CA LYS A 190 -17.48 10.76 13.58
C LYS A 190 -18.61 10.22 12.70
N ASN A 191 -18.42 9.07 12.06
CA ASN A 191 -19.37 8.56 11.07
C ASN A 191 -19.77 7.12 11.40
N ALA A 192 -21.00 6.97 11.93
CA ALA A 192 -21.53 5.67 12.37
C ALA A 192 -21.61 4.65 11.24
N ILE A 193 -21.87 5.10 10.00
CA ILE A 193 -21.98 4.19 8.85
C ILE A 193 -20.59 3.61 8.52
N LYS A 194 -19.55 4.46 8.47
CA LYS A 194 -18.17 4.02 8.26
C LYS A 194 -17.73 3.07 9.37
N PHE A 195 -18.01 3.43 10.63
CA PHE A 195 -17.70 2.60 11.79
C PHE A 195 -18.31 1.20 11.63
N ALA A 196 -19.62 1.10 11.38
CA ALA A 196 -20.34 -0.16 11.26
C ALA A 196 -19.81 -1.00 10.08
N LEU A 197 -19.50 -0.34 8.95
CA LEU A 197 -18.94 -1.01 7.79
C LEU A 197 -17.57 -1.62 8.11
N LEU A 198 -16.67 -0.82 8.70
CA LEU A 198 -15.32 -1.28 9.01
C LEU A 198 -15.33 -2.34 10.13
N GLU A 199 -16.23 -2.21 11.11
CA GLU A 199 -16.41 -3.24 12.15
C GLU A 199 -16.84 -4.57 11.52
N SER A 200 -17.78 -4.52 10.59
CA SER A 200 -18.26 -5.72 9.88
C SER A 200 -17.14 -6.36 9.05
N THR A 201 -16.36 -5.52 8.37
CA THR A 201 -15.21 -5.95 7.56
C THR A 201 -14.13 -6.58 8.44
N ALA A 202 -13.80 -5.96 9.57
CA ALA A 202 -12.79 -6.49 10.51
C ALA A 202 -13.26 -7.83 11.10
N ARG A 203 -14.53 -7.94 11.43
CA ARG A 203 -15.12 -9.18 11.95
C ARG A 203 -15.06 -10.29 10.90
N PHE A 204 -15.34 -9.97 9.64
CA PHE A 204 -15.23 -10.91 8.51
C PHE A 204 -13.79 -11.38 8.36
N ALA A 205 -12.83 -10.45 8.26
CA ALA A 205 -11.41 -10.77 8.12
C ALA A 205 -10.92 -11.69 9.25
N LYS A 206 -11.28 -11.35 10.49
CA LYS A 206 -10.90 -12.14 11.68
C LYS A 206 -11.52 -13.55 11.65
N LYS A 207 -12.77 -13.69 11.22
CA LYS A 207 -13.45 -15.00 11.16
C LYS A 207 -12.85 -15.92 10.11
N THR A 208 -12.46 -15.37 8.97
CA THR A 208 -11.86 -16.17 7.90
C THR A 208 -10.40 -16.47 8.18
N ALA A 209 -9.73 -15.64 9.02
CA ALA A 209 -8.30 -15.70 9.34
C ALA A 209 -7.41 -15.72 8.08
N ALA A 210 -7.96 -15.24 6.96
CA ALA A 210 -7.28 -15.30 5.67
C ALA A 210 -6.60 -13.97 5.32
N THR A 211 -7.15 -12.85 5.82
CA THR A 211 -6.72 -11.51 5.41
C THR A 211 -6.54 -10.61 6.63
N SER A 212 -5.39 -9.97 6.76
CA SER A 212 -5.15 -8.92 7.77
C SER A 212 -5.46 -7.55 7.17
N LEU A 213 -6.04 -6.66 7.99
CA LEU A 213 -6.45 -5.33 7.53
C LEU A 213 -5.40 -4.27 7.88
N ILE A 214 -5.15 -3.38 6.92
CA ILE A 214 -4.29 -2.20 7.06
C ILE A 214 -5.15 -0.98 6.77
N ALA A 215 -5.31 -0.05 7.71
CA ALA A 215 -6.04 1.19 7.46
C ALA A 215 -5.09 2.25 6.90
N GLU A 216 -5.48 2.90 5.82
CA GLU A 216 -4.68 3.93 5.17
C GLU A 216 -5.14 5.35 5.52
N GLY A 217 -4.22 6.30 5.40
CA GLY A 217 -4.52 7.71 5.55
C GLY A 217 -4.88 8.13 6.97
N ILE A 218 -4.39 7.43 7.99
CA ILE A 218 -4.61 7.80 9.39
C ILE A 218 -3.90 9.13 9.65
N GLU A 219 -4.66 10.18 9.99
CA GLU A 219 -4.11 11.51 10.26
C GLU A 219 -4.36 12.00 11.68
N THR A 220 -5.32 11.40 12.41
CA THR A 220 -5.65 11.83 13.77
C THR A 220 -5.62 10.66 14.76
N PHE A 221 -5.39 11.00 16.03
CA PHE A 221 -5.45 10.01 17.10
C PHE A 221 -6.87 9.46 17.31
N ALA A 222 -7.91 10.23 17.00
CA ALA A 222 -9.29 9.77 17.10
C ALA A 222 -9.57 8.66 16.08
N GLU A 223 -9.13 8.84 14.83
CA GLU A 223 -9.19 7.77 13.80
C GLU A 223 -8.42 6.54 14.26
N LEU A 224 -7.17 6.72 14.70
CA LEU A 224 -6.31 5.62 15.18
C LEU A 224 -7.00 4.80 16.27
N TYR A 225 -7.53 5.50 17.28
CA TYR A 225 -8.21 4.86 18.42
C TYR A 225 -9.43 4.07 17.96
N THR A 226 -10.26 4.67 17.12
CA THR A 226 -11.48 4.04 16.59
C THR A 226 -11.16 2.79 15.79
N LEU A 227 -10.14 2.87 14.92
CA LEU A 227 -9.71 1.71 14.12
C LEU A 227 -9.21 0.56 14.99
N LYS A 228 -8.49 0.89 16.06
CA LYS A 228 -8.03 -0.08 17.05
C LYS A 228 -9.21 -0.75 17.76
N GLU A 229 -10.23 0.03 18.17
CA GLU A 229 -11.47 -0.51 18.78
C GLU A 229 -12.22 -1.44 17.81
N ILE A 230 -12.29 -1.07 16.54
CA ILE A 230 -12.89 -1.88 15.48
C ILE A 230 -12.15 -3.22 15.32
N GLY A 231 -10.86 -3.25 15.64
CA GLY A 231 -10.05 -4.46 15.52
C GLY A 231 -9.17 -4.52 14.26
N VAL A 232 -8.91 -3.36 13.63
CA VAL A 232 -7.95 -3.26 12.54
C VAL A 232 -6.54 -3.47 13.12
N GLU A 233 -5.74 -4.31 12.48
CA GLU A 233 -4.45 -4.76 13.03
C GLU A 233 -3.32 -3.78 12.74
N PHE A 234 -3.31 -3.20 11.54
CA PHE A 234 -2.21 -2.37 11.04
C PHE A 234 -2.72 -1.06 10.49
N GLY A 235 -1.83 -0.08 10.42
CA GLY A 235 -2.19 1.22 9.87
C GLY A 235 -1.02 1.94 9.23
N GLN A 236 -1.38 2.88 8.39
CA GLN A 236 -0.49 3.72 7.61
C GLN A 236 -1.12 5.11 7.48
N GLY A 237 -0.31 6.15 7.52
CA GLY A 237 -0.83 7.51 7.39
C GLY A 237 0.15 8.54 7.94
N TYR A 238 -0.16 9.81 7.72
CA TYR A 238 0.76 10.89 8.10
C TYR A 238 0.97 11.03 9.60
N LEU A 239 0.00 10.56 10.39
CA LEU A 239 0.15 10.48 11.85
C LEU A 239 1.26 9.51 12.25
N LEU A 240 1.40 8.41 11.51
CA LEU A 240 2.32 7.31 11.83
C LEU A 240 3.67 7.48 11.14
N GLY A 241 3.70 8.18 10.01
CA GLY A 241 4.93 8.49 9.26
C GLY A 241 4.62 8.84 7.81
N ARG A 242 5.25 9.91 7.33
CA ARG A 242 5.16 10.30 5.91
C ARG A 242 6.14 9.47 5.08
N PRO A 243 5.84 9.26 3.80
CA PRO A 243 6.84 8.65 2.90
C PRO A 243 8.15 9.43 2.93
N ASN A 244 9.26 8.74 3.09
CA ASN A 244 10.59 9.36 3.20
C ASN A 244 11.64 8.42 2.61
N GLN A 245 12.72 8.97 2.08
CA GLN A 245 13.88 8.18 1.65
C GLN A 245 14.58 7.53 2.85
N GLN A 246 14.53 8.19 4.01
CA GLN A 246 15.04 7.64 5.27
C GLN A 246 13.92 6.87 5.97
N PHE A 247 14.27 5.71 6.48
CA PHE A 247 13.31 4.83 7.15
C PHE A 247 12.96 5.37 8.54
N HIS A 248 11.68 5.46 8.82
CA HIS A 248 11.19 5.90 10.13
C HIS A 248 11.44 4.80 11.16
N SER A 249 11.92 5.19 12.33
CA SER A 249 11.90 4.33 13.50
C SER A 249 10.47 4.21 14.04
N SER A 250 10.19 3.16 14.77
CA SER A 250 8.93 3.02 15.49
C SER A 250 8.67 4.26 16.35
N LEU A 251 7.42 4.69 16.42
CA LEU A 251 7.00 5.67 17.41
C LEU A 251 7.46 5.19 18.78
N THR A 252 8.03 6.06 19.59
CA THR A 252 8.42 5.64 20.93
C THR A 252 7.17 5.10 21.66
N SER A 253 7.36 4.02 22.40
CA SER A 253 6.25 3.38 23.11
C SER A 253 5.53 4.35 24.05
N SER A 254 6.23 5.37 24.55
CA SER A 254 5.65 6.42 25.38
C SER A 254 4.73 7.37 24.58
N GLU A 255 5.14 7.75 23.37
CA GLU A 255 4.33 8.59 22.48
C GLU A 255 3.09 7.85 22.02
N PHE A 256 3.24 6.59 21.60
CA PHE A 256 2.12 5.75 21.18
C PHE A 256 1.16 5.47 22.35
N LYS A 257 1.69 5.15 23.54
CA LYS A 257 0.86 4.92 24.74
C LYS A 257 0.13 6.18 25.19
N LYS A 258 0.76 7.35 25.16
CA LYS A 258 0.10 8.63 25.47
C LYS A 258 -1.03 8.92 24.50
N SER A 259 -0.84 8.63 23.20
CA SER A 259 -1.86 8.84 22.17
C SER A 259 -3.06 7.91 22.37
N VAL A 260 -2.81 6.68 22.86
CA VAL A 260 -3.84 5.65 23.05
C VAL A 260 -4.55 5.77 24.41
N SER A 261 -3.97 6.50 25.37
CA SER A 261 -4.58 6.67 26.70
C SER A 261 -5.67 7.76 26.75
N HIS A 262 -5.78 8.59 25.71
CA HIS A 262 -6.88 9.55 25.59
C HIS A 262 -8.10 8.85 24.96
N LYS A 263 -9.01 8.35 25.82
CA LYS A 263 -10.31 7.88 25.35
C LYS A 263 -11.06 9.06 24.71
N PRO A 264 -11.43 9.00 23.44
CA PRO A 264 -12.44 9.94 22.94
C PRO A 264 -13.73 9.76 23.75
N SER A 265 -14.41 10.85 24.04
CA SER A 265 -15.76 10.78 24.62
C SER A 265 -16.60 9.85 23.72
N ALA A 266 -17.20 8.82 24.32
CA ALA A 266 -17.97 7.82 23.59
C ALA A 266 -19.09 8.49 22.78
N VAL A 267 -18.91 8.59 21.49
CA VAL A 267 -19.88 9.22 20.57
C VAL A 267 -21.02 8.24 20.24
N TYR A 268 -20.86 6.96 20.56
CA TYR A 268 -21.86 5.94 20.22
C TYR A 268 -22.33 5.20 21.48
N GLN A 269 -23.34 5.80 22.18
CA GLN A 269 -24.21 5.01 23.04
C GLN A 269 -25.33 4.52 22.16
N UNK A 270 -25.36 3.37 21.88
CA UNK A 270 -26.22 2.86 21.21
C UNK A 270 -27.45 3.27 21.62
N THR A 271 -28.07 3.88 21.05
CA THR A 271 -29.50 4.07 21.25
C THR A 271 -30.18 2.72 21.04
N PRO A 272 -30.79 2.15 22.05
CA PRO A 272 -31.54 0.91 21.83
C PRO A 272 -32.75 1.17 20.92
N TYR A 273 -32.95 0.33 19.92
CA TYR A 273 -34.14 0.33 19.08
C TYR A 273 -35.34 -0.15 19.91
#